data_892a240ea1b2028c07cfefd2a4f3f534
#
_entry.id   892a240ea1b2028c07cfefd2a4f3f534
#
_cell.length_a   1.000
_cell.length_b   1.000
_cell.length_c   1.000
_cell.angle_alpha   90.00
_cell.angle_beta   90.00
_cell.angle_gamma   90.00
#
_symmetry.space_group_name_H-M   'P 1'
#
loop_
_entity.id
_entity.type
_entity.pdbx_description
1 polymer ?
#
loop_
_entity_poly.entity_id
_entity_poly.type
_entity_poly.pdbx_seq_one_letter_code
_entity_poly.pdbx_strand_id
1 'polypeptide(L)'
;MKRIAALIVACVLAATITGCDDTTNDKIHAPLNASDVSNSKYQDVVSQFKKSGFTNVTTKEIDDLIIGFLTEDGEVEEVSIGGDTTFSTSDAFAADVPVVVSFHTFPKQDSEAANPSSSAAEGPSNSPAPNTQNITVDNNEEFRALIENPQPDNATIEQFVSKYKGRTIEFDGNVAYVAPYKSYKTRFEFLIYAGDYNPNSAHGPNFKFSDVAYYDLHLTGANIPDSIGTGQNLHIVAEILEYNSTKELFYLKPVTTSVR
;
A
#
# COMPACT_ATOMS: atom_id res chain seq x y z
N MET A 1 -23.13 79.83 54.05
CA MET A 1 -24.55 79.79 53.80
C MET A 1 -24.80 79.71 52.30
N LYS A 2 -25.14 78.62 51.81
CA LYS A 2 -25.92 78.35 50.56
C LYS A 2 -25.74 76.86 50.22
N ARG A 3 -26.79 76.14 50.40
CA ARG A 3 -26.93 74.75 50.10
C ARG A 3 -27.14 74.59 48.57
N ILE A 4 -26.38 73.73 47.94
CA ILE A 4 -26.59 73.32 46.55
C ILE A 4 -26.88 71.83 46.55
N ALA A 5 -28.08 71.51 46.13
CA ALA A 5 -28.61 70.16 45.97
C ALA A 5 -28.02 69.56 44.72
N ALA A 6 -27.44 68.35 44.83
CA ALA A 6 -27.00 67.58 43.69
C ALA A 6 -28.14 66.68 43.19
N LEU A 7 -28.48 66.83 41.94
CA LEU A 7 -29.45 66.01 41.18
C LEU A 7 -28.69 64.80 40.59
N ILE A 8 -29.10 63.61 41.02
CA ILE A 8 -28.57 62.37 40.43
C ILE A 8 -29.48 61.99 39.28
N VAL A 9 -28.95 62.07 38.05
CA VAL A 9 -29.60 61.54 36.86
C VAL A 9 -29.05 60.11 36.66
N ALA A 10 -29.89 59.12 36.85
CA ALA A 10 -29.59 57.72 36.52
C ALA A 10 -29.83 57.51 35.01
N CYS A 11 -28.74 57.36 34.25
CA CYS A 11 -28.81 56.87 32.87
C CYS A 11 -28.84 55.33 32.87
N VAL A 12 -29.99 54.77 32.54
CA VAL A 12 -30.13 53.36 32.25
C VAL A 12 -29.58 53.15 30.80
N LEU A 13 -28.36 52.61 30.68
CA LEU A 13 -27.86 52.10 29.40
C LEU A 13 -28.50 50.74 29.14
N ALA A 14 -29.44 50.70 28.22
CA ALA A 14 -29.88 49.46 27.60
C ALA A 14 -28.76 48.99 26.65
N ALA A 15 -27.99 47.99 27.05
CA ALA A 15 -27.08 47.31 26.16
C ALA A 15 -27.88 46.38 25.26
N THR A 16 -28.13 46.79 24.02
CA THR A 16 -28.57 45.89 22.93
C THR A 16 -27.37 44.99 22.57
N ILE A 17 -27.44 43.76 22.96
CA ILE A 17 -26.53 42.74 22.46
C ILE A 17 -26.98 42.42 21.04
N THR A 18 -26.43 43.11 20.06
CA THR A 18 -26.45 42.66 18.67
C THR A 18 -25.45 41.49 18.63
N GLY A 19 -25.97 40.28 18.67
CA GLY A 19 -25.19 39.09 18.32
C GLY A 19 -24.78 39.24 16.85
N CYS A 20 -23.54 39.68 16.59
CA CYS A 20 -22.86 39.39 15.36
C CYS A 20 -22.55 37.89 15.41
N ASP A 21 -23.35 37.16 14.65
CA ASP A 21 -22.98 35.84 14.20
C ASP A 21 -21.89 36.04 13.12
N ASP A 22 -20.69 36.37 13.61
CA ASP A 22 -19.51 36.48 12.78
C ASP A 22 -19.00 35.07 12.58
N THR A 23 -19.62 34.32 11.65
CA THR A 23 -18.99 33.19 11.00
C THR A 23 -17.87 33.75 10.15
N THR A 24 -16.79 34.25 10.80
CA THR A 24 -15.49 34.37 10.17
C THR A 24 -15.09 32.95 9.81
N ASN A 25 -15.28 32.65 8.53
CA ASN A 25 -14.76 31.45 7.92
C ASN A 25 -13.24 31.64 7.89
N ASP A 26 -12.59 31.54 9.08
CA ASP A 26 -11.15 31.66 9.24
C ASP A 26 -10.54 30.48 8.47
N LYS A 27 -10.06 30.81 7.26
CA LYS A 27 -9.31 29.87 6.45
C LYS A 27 -7.97 29.64 7.10
N ILE A 28 -7.61 28.38 7.20
CA ILE A 28 -6.31 27.92 7.71
C ILE A 28 -5.48 27.37 6.57
N HIS A 29 -4.17 27.51 6.69
CA HIS A 29 -3.24 27.01 5.68
C HIS A 29 -2.81 25.57 5.98
N ALA A 30 -2.54 24.80 4.92
CA ALA A 30 -1.96 23.48 5.07
C ALA A 30 -0.58 23.58 5.75
N PRO A 31 -0.26 22.72 6.73
CA PRO A 31 1.03 22.78 7.43
C PRO A 31 2.20 22.23 6.60
N LEU A 32 1.92 21.48 5.54
CA LEU A 32 2.86 20.79 4.65
C LEU A 32 2.39 20.91 3.22
N ASN A 33 3.29 20.74 2.24
CA ASN A 33 2.88 20.49 0.87
C ASN A 33 2.56 19.00 0.68
N ALA A 34 1.70 18.69 -0.26
CA ALA A 34 1.35 17.30 -0.59
C ALA A 34 2.59 16.45 -0.98
N SER A 35 3.60 17.09 -1.60
CA SER A 35 4.86 16.42 -1.97
C SER A 35 5.78 16.08 -0.79
N ASP A 36 5.57 16.69 0.38
CA ASP A 36 6.50 16.61 1.52
C ASP A 36 6.03 15.59 2.56
N VAL A 37 4.90 14.93 2.32
CA VAL A 37 4.31 13.97 3.28
C VAL A 37 4.89 12.57 3.14
N SER A 38 5.44 12.22 1.97
CA SER A 38 6.04 10.90 1.71
C SER A 38 7.20 10.63 2.68
N ASN A 39 7.34 9.38 3.12
CA ASN A 39 8.31 8.93 4.13
C ASN A 39 8.10 9.55 5.55
N SER A 40 6.97 10.19 5.80
CA SER A 40 6.62 10.71 7.13
C SER A 40 5.76 9.69 7.88
N LYS A 41 5.83 9.70 9.22
CA LYS A 41 4.91 8.91 10.04
C LYS A 41 3.54 9.59 10.10
N TYR A 42 2.46 8.82 9.90
CA TYR A 42 1.10 9.38 9.87
C TYR A 42 0.72 10.12 11.16
N GLN A 43 1.23 9.67 12.32
CA GLN A 43 0.98 10.33 13.62
C GLN A 43 1.51 11.76 13.63
N ASP A 44 2.68 11.98 13.04
CA ASP A 44 3.32 13.29 12.97
C ASP A 44 2.55 14.21 12.02
N VAL A 45 2.14 13.68 10.85
CA VAL A 45 1.35 14.40 9.86
C VAL A 45 -0.03 14.78 10.45
N VAL A 46 -0.75 13.84 11.06
CA VAL A 46 -2.04 14.09 11.74
C VAL A 46 -1.87 15.16 12.84
N SER A 47 -0.78 15.08 13.63
CA SER A 47 -0.49 16.06 14.69
C SER A 47 -0.26 17.46 14.11
N GLN A 48 0.45 17.60 12.99
CA GLN A 48 0.70 18.87 12.34
C GLN A 48 -0.60 19.49 11.81
N PHE A 49 -1.44 18.72 11.13
CA PHE A 49 -2.75 19.21 10.64
C PHE A 49 -3.64 19.66 11.79
N LYS A 50 -3.75 18.88 12.88
CA LYS A 50 -4.52 19.28 14.08
C LYS A 50 -3.97 20.54 14.74
N LYS A 51 -2.65 20.68 14.86
CA LYS A 51 -2.00 21.87 15.40
C LYS A 51 -2.23 23.12 14.56
N SER A 52 -2.38 22.97 13.24
CA SER A 52 -2.68 24.06 12.32
C SER A 52 -4.15 24.46 12.30
N GLY A 53 -5.01 23.81 13.11
CA GLY A 53 -6.41 24.18 13.29
C GLY A 53 -7.41 23.33 12.51
N PHE A 54 -6.98 22.30 11.76
CA PHE A 54 -7.91 21.37 11.11
C PHE A 54 -8.63 20.51 12.16
N THR A 55 -9.96 20.52 12.13
CA THR A 55 -10.82 19.84 13.11
C THR A 55 -11.31 18.47 12.65
N ASN A 56 -11.30 18.23 11.34
CA ASN A 56 -11.80 16.99 10.72
C ASN A 56 -10.63 16.21 10.06
N VAL A 57 -9.73 15.68 10.88
CA VAL A 57 -8.56 14.90 10.43
C VAL A 57 -8.78 13.43 10.75
N THR A 58 -8.85 12.60 9.72
CA THR A 58 -9.04 11.16 9.78
C THR A 58 -7.88 10.42 9.14
N THR A 59 -7.76 9.14 9.44
CA THR A 59 -6.75 8.26 8.86
C THR A 59 -7.41 7.16 8.04
N LYS A 60 -6.71 6.72 6.99
CA LYS A 60 -7.08 5.55 6.18
C LYS A 60 -5.91 4.59 6.16
N GLU A 61 -6.13 3.40 6.67
CA GLU A 61 -5.16 2.31 6.63
C GLU A 61 -5.11 1.72 5.22
N ILE A 62 -3.90 1.41 4.75
CA ILE A 62 -3.61 0.65 3.54
C ILE A 62 -2.90 -0.61 4.03
N ASP A 63 -3.66 -1.72 4.10
CA ASP A 63 -3.20 -2.99 4.66
C ASP A 63 -2.33 -3.76 3.62
N ASP A 64 -1.21 -3.16 3.22
CA ASP A 64 -0.36 -3.66 2.15
C ASP A 64 1.07 -4.00 2.59
N LEU A 65 1.42 -3.78 3.85
CA LEU A 65 2.74 -4.15 4.36
C LEU A 65 2.82 -5.66 4.59
N ILE A 66 3.77 -6.28 3.86
CA ILE A 66 4.13 -7.69 4.05
C ILE A 66 5.41 -7.80 4.86
N ILE A 67 6.33 -6.87 4.65
CA ILE A 67 7.59 -6.74 5.37
C ILE A 67 7.91 -5.24 5.49
N GLY A 68 8.00 -4.68 6.70
CA GLY A 68 8.25 -3.25 6.94
C GLY A 68 9.68 -2.79 6.66
N PHE A 69 10.27 -3.18 5.53
CA PHE A 69 11.67 -2.88 5.21
C PHE A 69 11.87 -1.71 4.24
N LEU A 70 10.95 -1.47 3.31
CA LEU A 70 11.03 -0.34 2.36
C LEU A 70 10.00 0.73 2.63
N THR A 71 8.82 0.34 3.05
CA THR A 71 7.79 1.22 3.58
C THR A 71 7.58 0.81 5.03
N GLU A 72 7.83 1.71 5.96
CA GLU A 72 7.69 1.42 7.37
C GLU A 72 6.22 1.46 7.78
N ASP A 73 5.86 0.61 8.74
CA ASP A 73 4.53 0.67 9.37
C ASP A 73 4.22 2.09 9.84
N GLY A 74 3.08 2.62 9.40
CA GLY A 74 2.67 3.99 9.67
C GLY A 74 3.27 5.05 8.74
N GLU A 75 3.96 4.68 7.67
CA GLU A 75 4.45 5.62 6.66
C GLU A 75 3.31 6.13 5.79
N VAL A 76 3.29 7.44 5.53
CA VAL A 76 2.23 8.11 4.77
C VAL A 76 2.42 7.86 3.28
N GLU A 77 1.39 7.31 2.65
CA GLU A 77 1.29 7.23 1.19
C GLU A 77 0.82 8.56 0.60
N GLU A 78 -0.27 9.10 1.14
CA GLU A 78 -0.90 10.28 0.56
C GLU A 78 -1.73 11.03 1.63
N VAL A 79 -1.85 12.35 1.46
CA VAL A 79 -2.79 13.18 2.21
C VAL A 79 -3.74 13.86 1.23
N SER A 80 -5.03 13.89 1.54
CA SER A 80 -6.00 14.69 0.80
C SER A 80 -6.72 15.68 1.70
N ILE A 81 -6.98 16.90 1.19
CA ILE A 81 -7.74 17.94 1.85
C ILE A 81 -8.98 18.25 0.99
N GLY A 82 -10.16 17.87 1.47
CA GLY A 82 -11.37 17.99 0.67
C GLY A 82 -11.38 17.14 -0.61
N GLY A 83 -10.52 16.12 -0.69
CA GLY A 83 -10.31 15.27 -1.86
C GLY A 83 -9.20 15.77 -2.81
N ASP A 84 -8.59 16.93 -2.55
CA ASP A 84 -7.42 17.42 -3.30
C ASP A 84 -6.12 16.82 -2.71
N THR A 85 -5.32 16.17 -3.56
CA THR A 85 -4.03 15.55 -3.22
C THR A 85 -2.83 16.36 -3.74
N THR A 86 -3.05 17.55 -4.28
CA THR A 86 -2.02 18.41 -4.88
C THR A 86 -1.82 19.74 -4.15
N PHE A 87 -2.33 19.86 -2.93
CA PHE A 87 -2.28 21.08 -2.12
C PHE A 87 -0.85 21.51 -1.73
N SER A 88 -0.73 22.80 -1.43
CA SER A 88 0.50 23.42 -0.94
C SER A 88 0.26 24.23 0.35
N THR A 89 1.34 24.62 1.02
CA THR A 89 1.28 25.47 2.23
C THR A 89 0.70 26.86 1.97
N SER A 90 0.59 27.30 0.70
CA SER A 90 -0.05 28.56 0.32
C SER A 90 -1.58 28.45 0.21
N ASP A 91 -2.11 27.22 0.14
CA ASP A 91 -3.55 27.01 -0.01
C ASP A 91 -4.29 27.15 1.32
N ALA A 92 -5.45 27.76 1.26
CA ALA A 92 -6.24 28.10 2.44
C ALA A 92 -7.60 27.38 2.42
N PHE A 93 -7.89 26.64 3.48
CA PHE A 93 -9.04 25.75 3.62
C PHE A 93 -9.92 26.16 4.81
N ALA A 94 -11.18 25.71 4.82
CA ALA A 94 -12.01 25.78 6.01
C ALA A 94 -11.47 24.83 7.10
N ALA A 95 -11.59 25.22 8.36
CA ALA A 95 -11.05 24.42 9.47
C ALA A 95 -11.68 23.02 9.60
N ASP A 96 -12.90 22.86 9.13
CA ASP A 96 -13.71 21.63 9.20
C ASP A 96 -13.64 20.78 7.92
N VAL A 97 -12.88 21.21 6.89
CA VAL A 97 -12.72 20.43 5.67
C VAL A 97 -12.14 19.04 6.00
N PRO A 98 -12.65 17.97 5.38
CA PRO A 98 -12.11 16.63 5.61
C PRO A 98 -10.63 16.54 5.19
N VAL A 99 -9.78 16.14 6.11
CA VAL A 99 -8.38 15.75 5.83
C VAL A 99 -8.26 14.24 6.03
N VAL A 100 -7.81 13.53 5.00
CA VAL A 100 -7.58 12.09 5.07
C VAL A 100 -6.09 11.82 4.89
N VAL A 101 -5.48 11.18 5.89
CA VAL A 101 -4.09 10.73 5.86
C VAL A 101 -4.09 9.23 5.60
N SER A 102 -3.71 8.81 4.39
CA SER A 102 -3.57 7.42 4.02
C SER A 102 -2.16 6.94 4.35
N PHE A 103 -2.03 5.81 5.03
CA PHE A 103 -0.73 5.28 5.47
C PHE A 103 -0.68 3.76 5.37
N HIS A 104 0.51 3.24 5.16
CA HIS A 104 0.78 1.82 5.06
C HIS A 104 0.80 1.15 6.45
N THR A 105 0.21 -0.03 6.55
CA THR A 105 0.24 -0.86 7.76
C THR A 105 0.16 -2.34 7.43
N PHE A 106 0.48 -3.17 8.41
CA PHE A 106 0.31 -4.61 8.27
C PHE A 106 -1.18 -4.98 8.32
N PRO A 107 -1.62 -5.97 7.51
CA PRO A 107 -2.96 -6.51 7.61
C PRO A 107 -3.27 -6.93 9.05
N LYS A 108 -4.37 -6.44 9.59
CA LYS A 108 -4.82 -6.83 10.93
C LYS A 108 -5.18 -8.31 10.92
N GLN A 109 -4.42 -9.12 11.65
CA GLN A 109 -4.90 -10.44 12.03
C GLN A 109 -6.08 -10.22 12.98
N ASP A 110 -7.26 -10.65 12.59
CA ASP A 110 -8.41 -10.72 13.48
C ASP A 110 -8.06 -11.67 14.64
N SER A 111 -7.47 -11.08 15.68
CA SER A 111 -7.23 -11.77 16.95
C SER A 111 -8.54 -11.81 17.71
N GLU A 112 -9.40 -12.74 17.34
CA GLU A 112 -10.48 -13.15 18.22
C GLU A 112 -9.86 -13.86 19.41
N ALA A 113 -10.04 -13.27 20.58
CA ALA A 113 -9.45 -13.65 21.85
C ALA A 113 -9.77 -15.12 22.18
N ALA A 114 -8.78 -15.99 22.08
CA ALA A 114 -8.89 -17.36 22.59
C ALA A 114 -8.57 -17.36 24.06
N ASN A 115 -9.63 -17.55 24.89
CA ASN A 115 -9.51 -17.99 26.27
C ASN A 115 -9.32 -19.52 26.26
N PRO A 116 -8.33 -20.10 26.98
CA PRO A 116 -8.08 -21.53 26.94
C PRO A 116 -8.98 -22.28 27.93
N SER A 117 -9.84 -23.15 27.45
CA SER A 117 -10.35 -24.26 28.24
C SER A 117 -10.75 -25.44 27.37
N SER A 118 -9.90 -26.46 27.43
CA SER A 118 -10.17 -27.91 27.60
C SER A 118 -11.27 -28.58 26.78
N SER A 119 -10.82 -29.63 26.05
CA SER A 119 -11.39 -30.99 25.90
C SER A 119 -12.27 -31.30 24.71
N ALA A 120 -11.68 -32.09 23.84
CA ALA A 120 -12.11 -33.33 23.17
C ALA A 120 -13.37 -33.37 22.30
N ALA A 121 -13.13 -33.86 21.12
CA ALA A 121 -13.82 -34.91 20.34
C ALA A 121 -14.29 -34.49 18.92
N GLU A 122 -13.55 -35.00 17.98
CA GLU A 122 -13.85 -35.59 16.67
C GLU A 122 -15.09 -35.18 15.86
N GLY A 123 -14.78 -34.76 14.60
CA GLY A 123 -15.65 -34.84 13.43
C GLY A 123 -15.07 -34.05 12.25
N PRO A 124 -14.75 -34.68 11.11
CA PRO A 124 -14.04 -34.00 10.04
C PRO A 124 -14.98 -33.12 9.22
N SER A 125 -14.82 -31.81 9.33
CA SER A 125 -15.37 -30.88 8.36
C SER A 125 -14.21 -30.25 7.59
N ASN A 126 -13.96 -30.75 6.38
CA ASN A 126 -13.00 -30.21 5.44
C ASN A 126 -13.49 -28.85 4.92
N SER A 127 -13.04 -27.77 5.54
CA SER A 127 -12.90 -26.47 4.89
C SER A 127 -11.52 -25.96 5.27
N PRO A 128 -10.58 -25.84 4.32
CA PRO A 128 -9.24 -25.37 4.66
C PRO A 128 -9.33 -23.89 5.08
N ALA A 129 -8.82 -23.60 6.27
CA ALA A 129 -8.46 -22.23 6.65
C ALA A 129 -7.56 -21.62 5.55
N PRO A 130 -7.62 -20.31 5.28
CA PRO A 130 -6.74 -19.68 4.30
C PRO A 130 -5.29 -19.93 4.70
N ASN A 131 -4.61 -20.78 3.92
CA ASN A 131 -3.20 -21.08 4.11
C ASN A 131 -2.40 -19.85 3.67
N THR A 132 -1.95 -19.05 4.62
CA THR A 132 -1.18 -17.80 4.39
C THR A 132 0.28 -18.06 4.01
N GLN A 133 0.70 -19.32 3.98
CA GLN A 133 2.06 -19.70 3.58
C GLN A 133 2.25 -19.54 2.07
N ASN A 134 3.39 -18.98 1.64
CA ASN A 134 3.78 -18.92 0.24
C ASN A 134 3.79 -20.33 -0.37
N ILE A 135 3.35 -20.43 -1.60
CA ILE A 135 3.43 -21.66 -2.39
C ILE A 135 4.87 -21.76 -2.91
N THR A 136 5.57 -22.81 -2.51
CA THR A 136 6.96 -23.09 -2.92
C THR A 136 7.04 -24.44 -3.61
N VAL A 137 8.16 -24.69 -4.26
CA VAL A 137 8.46 -26.02 -4.84
C VAL A 137 8.54 -27.11 -3.78
N ASP A 138 8.81 -26.77 -2.52
CA ASP A 138 8.93 -27.72 -1.43
C ASP A 138 7.60 -28.11 -0.79
N ASN A 139 6.62 -27.20 -0.80
CA ASN A 139 5.33 -27.42 -0.14
C ASN A 139 4.16 -27.63 -1.10
N ASN A 140 4.38 -27.56 -2.43
CA ASN A 140 3.35 -27.72 -3.44
C ASN A 140 3.86 -28.49 -4.67
N GLU A 141 3.40 -29.72 -4.84
CA GLU A 141 3.83 -30.60 -5.91
C GLU A 141 3.38 -30.09 -7.30
N GLU A 142 2.20 -29.46 -7.40
CA GLU A 142 1.70 -28.89 -8.66
C GLU A 142 2.59 -27.72 -9.10
N PHE A 143 3.02 -26.89 -8.14
CA PHE A 143 3.96 -25.80 -8.44
C PHE A 143 5.34 -26.30 -8.82
N ARG A 144 5.84 -27.32 -8.12
CA ARG A 144 7.11 -28.00 -8.48
C ARG A 144 7.06 -28.51 -9.91
N ALA A 145 6.02 -29.29 -10.24
CA ALA A 145 5.87 -29.85 -11.59
C ALA A 145 5.78 -28.75 -12.67
N LEU A 146 5.14 -27.63 -12.35
CA LEU A 146 5.02 -26.48 -13.24
C LEU A 146 6.37 -25.79 -13.50
N ILE A 147 7.17 -25.59 -12.45
CA ILE A 147 8.48 -24.91 -12.50
C ILE A 147 9.54 -25.78 -13.18
N GLU A 148 9.57 -27.08 -12.88
CA GLU A 148 10.57 -28.01 -13.41
C GLU A 148 10.32 -28.42 -14.87
N ASN A 149 9.10 -28.26 -15.35
CA ASN A 149 8.75 -28.55 -16.74
C ASN A 149 9.35 -27.49 -17.67
N PRO A 150 10.19 -27.85 -18.62
CA PRO A 150 10.75 -26.89 -19.60
C PRO A 150 9.70 -26.20 -20.45
N GLN A 151 8.55 -26.84 -20.67
CA GLN A 151 7.47 -26.31 -21.51
C GLN A 151 6.11 -26.82 -21.01
N PRO A 152 5.60 -26.25 -19.92
CA PRO A 152 4.28 -26.62 -19.40
C PRO A 152 3.19 -26.21 -20.39
N ASP A 153 2.21 -27.08 -20.58
CA ASP A 153 1.10 -26.80 -21.48
C ASP A 153 0.09 -25.79 -20.87
N ASN A 154 -0.64 -25.09 -21.74
CA ASN A 154 -1.58 -24.04 -21.36
C ASN A 154 -2.64 -24.54 -20.36
N ALA A 155 -3.16 -25.76 -20.52
CA ALA A 155 -4.21 -26.29 -19.67
C ALA A 155 -3.69 -26.50 -18.23
N THR A 156 -2.46 -26.99 -18.07
CA THR A 156 -1.83 -27.15 -16.77
C THR A 156 -1.62 -25.79 -16.07
N ILE A 157 -1.16 -24.77 -16.82
CA ILE A 157 -0.98 -23.41 -16.26
C ILE A 157 -2.34 -22.80 -15.87
N GLU A 158 -3.35 -22.90 -16.73
CA GLU A 158 -4.71 -22.39 -16.45
C GLU A 158 -5.32 -23.03 -15.21
N GLN A 159 -5.18 -24.34 -15.04
CA GLN A 159 -5.67 -25.07 -13.86
C GLN A 159 -4.97 -24.57 -12.59
N PHE A 160 -3.63 -24.43 -12.63
CA PHE A 160 -2.86 -23.92 -11.52
C PHE A 160 -3.29 -22.50 -11.13
N VAL A 161 -3.38 -21.58 -12.10
CA VAL A 161 -3.80 -20.21 -11.86
C VAL A 161 -5.23 -20.13 -11.34
N SER A 162 -6.17 -20.91 -11.91
CA SER A 162 -7.55 -20.96 -11.44
C SER A 162 -7.66 -21.36 -9.97
N LYS A 163 -6.81 -22.32 -9.55
CA LYS A 163 -6.80 -22.84 -8.18
C LYS A 163 -6.14 -21.90 -7.17
N TYR A 164 -5.11 -21.18 -7.61
CA TYR A 164 -4.22 -20.42 -6.71
C TYR A 164 -4.20 -18.91 -6.95
N LYS A 165 -5.07 -18.38 -7.79
CA LYS A 165 -5.19 -16.93 -8.03
C LYS A 165 -5.31 -16.15 -6.73
N GLY A 166 -4.55 -15.04 -6.61
CA GLY A 166 -4.46 -14.22 -5.41
C GLY A 166 -3.57 -14.80 -4.29
N ARG A 167 -3.03 -16.03 -4.48
CA ARG A 167 -2.03 -16.61 -3.59
C ARG A 167 -0.63 -16.17 -4.01
N THR A 168 0.28 -16.20 -3.05
CA THR A 168 1.69 -15.88 -3.28
C THR A 168 2.49 -17.15 -3.59
N ILE A 169 3.30 -17.08 -4.65
CA ILE A 169 4.31 -18.09 -5.01
C ILE A 169 5.70 -17.56 -4.68
N GLU A 170 6.62 -18.48 -4.37
CA GLU A 170 8.01 -18.17 -4.05
C GLU A 170 8.93 -19.14 -4.79
N PHE A 171 9.86 -18.61 -5.56
CA PHE A 171 10.77 -19.40 -6.39
C PHE A 171 12.02 -18.62 -6.79
N ASP A 172 13.03 -19.37 -7.17
CA ASP A 172 14.22 -18.82 -7.81
C ASP A 172 13.99 -18.67 -9.31
N GLY A 173 14.28 -17.49 -9.83
CA GLY A 173 14.08 -17.17 -11.24
C GLY A 173 15.16 -16.25 -11.78
N ASN A 174 15.03 -15.91 -13.05
CA ASN A 174 15.92 -14.98 -13.74
C ASN A 174 15.14 -14.05 -14.65
N VAL A 175 15.70 -12.87 -14.91
CA VAL A 175 15.19 -11.94 -15.90
C VAL A 175 15.63 -12.39 -17.29
N ALA A 176 14.72 -12.96 -18.06
CA ALA A 176 14.98 -13.37 -19.44
C ALA A 176 14.94 -12.17 -20.40
N TYR A 177 14.07 -11.21 -20.14
CA TYR A 177 13.95 -10.00 -20.96
C TYR A 177 13.32 -8.86 -20.16
N VAL A 178 13.74 -7.63 -20.46
CA VAL A 178 13.14 -6.40 -19.92
C VAL A 178 12.92 -5.39 -21.04
N ALA A 179 11.75 -4.74 -21.04
CA ALA A 179 11.39 -3.69 -21.98
C ALA A 179 10.61 -2.56 -21.29
N PRO A 180 10.64 -1.34 -21.81
CA PRO A 180 9.74 -0.29 -21.35
C PRO A 180 8.28 -0.70 -21.53
N TYR A 181 7.46 -0.40 -20.53
CA TYR A 181 6.00 -0.58 -20.65
C TYR A 181 5.42 0.55 -21.50
N LYS A 182 4.90 0.23 -22.68
CA LYS A 182 4.39 1.22 -23.65
C LYS A 182 5.43 2.33 -23.95
N SER A 183 5.08 3.59 -23.73
CA SER A 183 5.95 4.76 -23.92
C SER A 183 6.58 5.29 -22.63
N TYR A 184 6.37 4.61 -21.51
CA TYR A 184 6.90 5.05 -20.22
C TYR A 184 8.40 4.81 -20.12
N LYS A 185 9.10 5.76 -19.45
CA LYS A 185 10.55 5.66 -19.23
C LYS A 185 10.91 5.02 -17.88
N THR A 186 9.96 4.97 -16.97
CA THR A 186 10.16 4.50 -15.59
C THR A 186 9.36 3.25 -15.24
N ARG A 187 8.55 2.76 -16.19
CA ARG A 187 7.75 1.54 -16.02
C ARG A 187 8.14 0.51 -17.06
N PHE A 188 8.19 -0.75 -16.65
CA PHE A 188 8.79 -1.83 -17.43
C PHE A 188 7.91 -3.07 -17.44
N GLU A 189 8.21 -3.92 -18.40
CA GLU A 189 7.76 -5.30 -18.47
C GLU A 189 8.99 -6.20 -18.27
N PHE A 190 8.87 -7.17 -17.36
CA PHE A 190 9.89 -8.18 -17.13
C PHE A 190 9.34 -9.55 -17.54
N LEU A 191 10.04 -10.24 -18.42
CA LEU A 191 9.84 -11.66 -18.67
C LEU A 191 10.80 -12.43 -17.75
N ILE A 192 10.26 -13.39 -17.01
CA ILE A 192 10.98 -14.15 -16.00
C ILE A 192 10.82 -15.63 -16.28
N TYR A 193 11.94 -16.35 -16.23
CA TYR A 193 11.97 -17.80 -16.26
C TYR A 193 12.38 -18.37 -14.91
N ALA A 194 11.96 -19.60 -14.63
CA ALA A 194 12.37 -20.30 -13.42
C ALA A 194 13.86 -20.71 -13.49
N GLY A 195 14.51 -20.77 -12.32
CA GLY A 195 15.90 -21.15 -12.18
C GLY A 195 16.89 -20.06 -12.57
N ASP A 196 18.16 -20.43 -12.66
CA ASP A 196 19.25 -19.53 -13.01
C ASP A 196 19.26 -19.21 -14.51
N TYR A 197 19.75 -18.02 -14.84
CA TYR A 197 19.82 -17.56 -16.22
C TYR A 197 20.68 -18.48 -17.08
N ASN A 198 20.09 -18.90 -18.18
CA ASN A 198 20.76 -19.65 -19.23
C ASN A 198 20.28 -19.17 -20.60
N PRO A 199 21.16 -18.61 -21.47
CA PRO A 199 20.73 -18.08 -22.75
C PRO A 199 20.19 -19.14 -23.74
N ASN A 200 20.42 -20.45 -23.44
CA ASN A 200 20.05 -21.55 -24.32
C ASN A 200 18.88 -22.40 -23.80
N SER A 201 18.34 -22.10 -22.61
CA SER A 201 17.23 -22.86 -22.03
C SER A 201 16.32 -21.98 -21.18
N ALA A 202 15.04 -22.33 -21.19
CA ALA A 202 14.03 -21.75 -20.32
C ALA A 202 13.32 -22.89 -19.58
N HIS A 203 12.86 -22.61 -18.36
CA HIS A 203 12.10 -23.53 -17.55
C HIS A 203 10.87 -22.84 -16.97
N GLY A 204 9.80 -23.61 -16.77
CA GLY A 204 8.56 -23.12 -16.22
C GLY A 204 7.73 -22.30 -17.21
N PRO A 205 6.65 -21.69 -16.73
CA PRO A 205 5.84 -20.76 -17.51
C PRO A 205 6.59 -19.47 -17.86
N ASN A 206 6.10 -18.77 -18.87
CA ASN A 206 6.52 -17.40 -19.15
C ASN A 206 5.93 -16.45 -18.10
N PHE A 207 6.57 -16.33 -16.94
CA PHE A 207 6.14 -15.38 -15.93
C PHE A 207 6.38 -13.94 -16.38
N LYS A 208 5.45 -13.06 -16.03
CA LYS A 208 5.52 -11.66 -16.43
C LYS A 208 5.14 -10.71 -15.32
N PHE A 209 6.03 -9.77 -15.01
CA PHE A 209 5.68 -8.53 -14.36
C PHE A 209 5.36 -7.48 -15.42
N SER A 210 4.21 -6.84 -15.34
CA SER A 210 3.75 -5.86 -16.33
C SER A 210 3.40 -4.56 -15.66
N ASP A 211 3.85 -3.43 -16.25
CA ASP A 211 3.60 -2.09 -15.73
C ASP A 211 4.19 -1.87 -14.33
N VAL A 212 5.42 -2.30 -14.10
CA VAL A 212 6.13 -2.15 -12.83
C VAL A 212 7.26 -1.13 -12.96
N ALA A 213 7.40 -0.26 -11.99
CA ALA A 213 8.59 0.56 -11.82
C ALA A 213 9.68 -0.25 -11.09
N TYR A 214 10.90 0.28 -11.07
CA TYR A 214 12.01 -0.40 -10.40
C TYR A 214 11.76 -0.61 -8.89
N TYR A 215 11.15 0.35 -8.24
CA TYR A 215 10.79 0.26 -6.81
C TYR A 215 9.65 -0.74 -6.54
N ASP A 216 8.75 -0.99 -7.51
CA ASP A 216 7.68 -1.99 -7.38
C ASP A 216 8.24 -3.43 -7.29
N LEU A 217 9.51 -3.65 -7.63
CA LEU A 217 10.17 -4.95 -7.47
C LEU A 217 10.49 -5.27 -6.01
N HIS A 218 10.43 -4.29 -5.11
CA HIS A 218 10.72 -4.42 -3.69
C HIS A 218 12.03 -5.19 -3.47
N LEU A 219 13.11 -4.69 -4.07
CA LEU A 219 14.40 -5.35 -4.06
C LEU A 219 15.01 -5.37 -2.65
N THR A 220 15.46 -6.53 -2.24
CA THR A 220 16.10 -6.77 -0.94
C THR A 220 17.48 -7.39 -1.14
N GLY A 221 18.32 -7.37 -0.09
CA GLY A 221 19.66 -7.97 -0.12
C GLY A 221 20.77 -6.96 0.13
N ALA A 222 22.01 -7.46 0.28
CA ALA A 222 23.16 -6.65 0.66
C ALA A 222 23.71 -5.77 -0.48
N ASN A 223 23.47 -6.14 -1.74
CA ASN A 223 24.00 -5.49 -2.93
C ASN A 223 22.88 -5.26 -3.93
N ILE A 224 22.01 -4.30 -3.64
CA ILE A 224 20.91 -3.92 -4.56
C ILE A 224 21.51 -3.09 -5.71
N PRO A 225 21.41 -3.56 -6.97
CA PRO A 225 21.92 -2.83 -8.11
C PRO A 225 21.01 -1.64 -8.45
N ASP A 226 21.56 -0.63 -9.12
CA ASP A 226 20.79 0.54 -9.59
C ASP A 226 19.75 0.19 -10.67
N SER A 227 19.87 -0.97 -11.29
CA SER A 227 18.91 -1.46 -12.30
C SER A 227 18.93 -2.98 -12.38
N ILE A 228 17.78 -3.56 -12.74
CA ILE A 228 17.61 -4.98 -13.03
C ILE A 228 17.52 -5.14 -14.55
N GLY A 229 18.34 -6.03 -15.10
CA GLY A 229 18.43 -6.29 -16.52
C GLY A 229 18.38 -7.77 -16.86
N THR A 230 18.36 -8.07 -18.15
CA THR A 230 18.44 -9.45 -18.66
C THR A 230 19.67 -10.16 -18.12
N GLY A 231 19.50 -11.40 -17.67
CA GLY A 231 20.55 -12.23 -17.08
C GLY A 231 20.63 -12.15 -15.56
N GLN A 232 19.89 -11.25 -14.92
CA GLN A 232 19.88 -11.12 -13.47
C GLN A 232 19.12 -12.29 -12.82
N ASN A 233 19.78 -13.02 -11.94
CA ASN A 233 19.17 -14.05 -11.11
C ASN A 233 18.52 -13.42 -9.89
N LEU A 234 17.31 -13.87 -9.58
CA LEU A 234 16.44 -13.32 -8.54
C LEU A 234 15.83 -14.45 -7.72
N HIS A 235 15.65 -14.20 -6.43
CA HIS A 235 14.70 -14.94 -5.62
C HIS A 235 13.41 -14.11 -5.54
N ILE A 236 12.30 -14.69 -5.92
CA ILE A 236 11.06 -13.99 -6.23
C ILE A 236 9.94 -14.47 -5.32
N VAL A 237 9.27 -13.53 -4.67
CA VAL A 237 7.98 -13.72 -4.01
C VAL A 237 6.98 -12.86 -4.76
N ALA A 238 5.92 -13.45 -5.32
CA ALA A 238 4.98 -12.74 -6.16
C ALA A 238 3.56 -13.31 -6.05
N GLU A 239 2.56 -12.43 -6.15
CA GLU A 239 1.14 -12.77 -6.17
C GLU A 239 0.72 -13.25 -7.57
N ILE A 240 -0.07 -14.32 -7.62
CA ILE A 240 -0.66 -14.85 -8.86
C ILE A 240 -1.82 -13.95 -9.29
N LEU A 241 -1.70 -13.32 -10.46
CA LEU A 241 -2.77 -12.49 -11.02
C LEU A 241 -3.65 -13.28 -12.00
N GLU A 242 -3.09 -13.64 -13.15
CA GLU A 242 -3.84 -14.30 -14.23
C GLU A 242 -2.91 -15.02 -15.21
N TYR A 243 -3.48 -15.88 -16.03
CA TYR A 243 -2.82 -16.45 -17.19
C TYR A 243 -3.55 -16.07 -18.47
N ASN A 244 -2.81 -15.60 -19.47
CA ASN A 244 -3.31 -15.34 -20.81
C ASN A 244 -2.82 -16.42 -21.76
N SER A 245 -3.65 -17.41 -22.04
CA SER A 245 -3.30 -18.57 -22.88
C SER A 245 -3.04 -18.21 -24.36
N THR A 246 -3.62 -17.11 -24.85
CA THR A 246 -3.35 -16.65 -26.24
C THR A 246 -1.93 -16.08 -26.38
N LYS A 247 -1.42 -15.43 -25.32
CA LYS A 247 -0.07 -14.85 -25.29
C LYS A 247 0.93 -15.76 -24.60
N GLU A 248 0.46 -16.83 -23.97
CA GLU A 248 1.24 -17.75 -23.13
C GLU A 248 1.99 -17.03 -22.01
N LEU A 249 1.33 -16.04 -21.35
CA LEU A 249 1.92 -15.20 -20.32
C LEU A 249 1.21 -15.41 -18.99
N PHE A 250 2.01 -15.75 -17.95
CA PHE A 250 1.55 -15.89 -16.58
C PHE A 250 1.88 -14.61 -15.81
N TYR A 251 0.88 -13.77 -15.58
CA TYR A 251 1.03 -12.48 -14.93
C TYR A 251 1.14 -12.62 -13.42
N LEU A 252 2.16 -11.98 -12.88
CA LEU A 252 2.46 -11.92 -11.45
C LEU A 252 2.59 -10.46 -11.02
N LYS A 253 2.30 -10.21 -9.74
CA LYS A 253 2.59 -8.94 -9.07
C LYS A 253 3.76 -9.17 -8.11
N PRO A 254 4.87 -8.43 -8.22
CA PRO A 254 5.98 -8.57 -7.29
C PRO A 254 5.52 -8.23 -5.86
N VAL A 255 5.96 -9.03 -4.90
CA VAL A 255 5.76 -8.81 -3.46
C VAL A 255 7.10 -8.52 -2.81
N THR A 256 8.09 -9.36 -3.06
CA THR A 256 9.48 -9.16 -2.64
C THR A 256 10.40 -9.84 -3.64
N THR A 257 11.51 -9.19 -3.95
CA THR A 257 12.51 -9.73 -4.85
C THR A 257 13.89 -9.54 -4.23
N SER A 258 14.73 -10.56 -4.22
CA SER A 258 16.14 -10.40 -3.84
C SER A 258 17.08 -10.82 -4.96
N VAL A 259 18.18 -10.12 -5.07
CA VAL A 259 19.22 -10.41 -6.05
C VAL A 259 20.06 -11.59 -5.57
N ARG A 260 20.32 -12.54 -6.47
CA ARG A 260 21.12 -13.75 -6.23
C ARG A 260 22.44 -13.70 -6.94
#